data_d90facd08c43f3f4220b37d0d54f109c
#
_entry.id   d90facd08c43f3f4220b37d0d54f109c
#
_cell.length_a   1.000
_cell.length_b   1.000
_cell.length_c   1.000
_cell.angle_alpha   90.00
_cell.angle_beta   90.00
_cell.angle_gamma   90.00
#
_symmetry.space_group_name_H-M   'P 1'
#
loop_
_entity.id
_entity.type
_entity.pdbx_description
1 polymer ?
#
loop_
_entity_poly.entity_id
_entity_poly.type
_entity_poly.pdbx_seq_one_letter_code
_entity_poly.pdbx_strand_id
1 'polypeptide(L)'
;MGGPNKLEFRLDGVPLVRRTARTLLDAGLSPLVVVLGHAAERIAPLLQDLPVRIVVNADYQDGQQSSVSCGLRALTDPLDAYVVCLSDLPLMTNAHLRDLFDAFEKDPQTAILMPVHEGQRGNPVVFDAGLRDALLATPGGARAWIDAHPGAVRRHPVAHPGFTTDLDTLEDVAALKRLPDAPRIELP
;
A
#
# COMPACT_ATOMS: atom_id res chain seq x y z
N MET A 1 -5.25 9.67 21.78
CA MET A 1 -5.29 10.27 20.44
C MET A 1 -6.64 9.94 19.84
N GLY A 2 -7.59 10.90 19.77
CA GLY A 2 -9.00 10.65 19.43
C GLY A 2 -9.45 11.38 18.16
N GLY A 3 -8.62 11.38 17.11
CA GLY A 3 -9.03 11.91 15.80
C GLY A 3 -9.77 10.86 14.97
N PRO A 4 -10.50 11.28 13.91
CA PRO A 4 -11.14 10.36 13.00
C PRO A 4 -10.11 9.47 12.31
N ASN A 5 -10.46 8.18 12.10
CA ASN A 5 -9.58 7.25 11.41
C ASN A 5 -9.53 7.59 9.91
N LYS A 6 -8.35 7.96 9.38
CA LYS A 6 -8.17 8.34 7.98
C LYS A 6 -8.68 7.31 6.97
N LEU A 7 -8.68 6.02 7.32
CA LEU A 7 -9.17 4.94 6.46
C LEU A 7 -10.68 5.00 6.21
N GLU A 8 -11.41 5.71 7.08
CA GLU A 8 -12.86 5.94 6.95
C GLU A 8 -13.19 7.23 6.17
N PHE A 9 -12.21 8.09 5.89
CA PHE A 9 -12.44 9.29 5.05
C PHE A 9 -13.00 8.87 3.70
N ARG A 10 -14.02 9.59 3.25
CA ARG A 10 -14.66 9.28 1.96
C ARG A 10 -14.15 10.23 0.88
N LEU A 11 -13.68 9.64 -0.20
CA LEU A 11 -13.34 10.33 -1.43
C LEU A 11 -14.43 9.98 -2.45
N ASP A 12 -15.18 10.99 -2.89
CA ASP A 12 -16.36 10.82 -3.74
C ASP A 12 -17.37 9.79 -3.17
N GLY A 13 -17.60 9.84 -1.85
CA GLY A 13 -18.48 8.95 -1.13
C GLY A 13 -17.93 7.55 -0.83
N VAL A 14 -16.72 7.20 -1.30
CA VAL A 14 -16.09 5.88 -1.11
C VAL A 14 -15.04 5.95 0.00
N PRO A 15 -15.08 5.10 1.03
CA PRO A 15 -14.04 5.04 2.06
C PRO A 15 -12.66 4.80 1.47
N LEU A 16 -11.63 5.48 1.99
CA LEU A 16 -10.26 5.44 1.45
C LEU A 16 -9.70 4.01 1.40
N VAL A 17 -9.87 3.23 2.48
CA VAL A 17 -9.45 1.82 2.50
C VAL A 17 -10.11 0.99 1.40
N ARG A 18 -11.40 1.21 1.16
CA ARG A 18 -12.15 0.51 0.11
C ARG A 18 -11.71 0.94 -1.28
N ARG A 19 -11.46 2.25 -1.48
CA ARG A 19 -10.94 2.80 -2.73
C ARG A 19 -9.60 2.16 -3.07
N THR A 20 -8.66 2.13 -2.13
CA THR A 20 -7.35 1.50 -2.32
C THR A 20 -7.48 0.00 -2.65
N ALA A 21 -8.28 -0.75 -1.89
CA ALA A 21 -8.50 -2.17 -2.16
C ALA A 21 -9.08 -2.42 -3.57
N ARG A 22 -10.07 -1.63 -4.00
CA ARG A 22 -10.62 -1.71 -5.37
C ARG A 22 -9.59 -1.40 -6.43
N THR A 23 -8.80 -0.33 -6.25
CA THR A 23 -7.76 0.06 -7.20
C THR A 23 -6.74 -1.07 -7.41
N LEU A 24 -6.35 -1.78 -6.33
CA LEU A 24 -5.45 -2.94 -6.39
C LEU A 24 -6.10 -4.13 -7.11
N LEU A 25 -7.36 -4.45 -6.79
CA LEU A 25 -8.12 -5.52 -7.45
C LEU A 25 -8.32 -5.22 -8.95
N ASP A 26 -8.69 -3.99 -9.30
CA ASP A 26 -8.89 -3.55 -10.70
C ASP A 26 -7.57 -3.54 -11.50
N ALA A 27 -6.43 -3.44 -10.83
CA ALA A 27 -5.11 -3.63 -11.42
C ALA A 27 -4.71 -5.10 -11.61
N GLY A 28 -5.54 -6.04 -11.15
CA GLY A 28 -5.34 -7.48 -11.33
C GLY A 28 -4.64 -8.20 -10.18
N LEU A 29 -4.41 -7.53 -9.04
CA LEU A 29 -3.77 -8.17 -7.88
C LEU A 29 -4.70 -9.18 -7.20
N SER A 30 -4.25 -10.43 -7.13
CA SER A 30 -4.94 -11.53 -6.46
C SER A 30 -3.92 -12.61 -6.05
N PRO A 31 -3.98 -13.15 -4.82
CA PRO A 31 -4.88 -12.78 -3.72
C PRO A 31 -4.54 -11.41 -3.11
N LEU A 32 -5.54 -10.71 -2.58
CA LEU A 32 -5.36 -9.46 -1.84
C LEU A 32 -5.61 -9.68 -0.35
N VAL A 33 -4.60 -9.43 0.47
CA VAL A 33 -4.68 -9.45 1.93
C VAL A 33 -4.72 -8.02 2.46
N VAL A 34 -5.75 -7.69 3.23
CA VAL A 34 -5.86 -6.41 3.94
C VAL A 34 -5.56 -6.66 5.42
N VAL A 35 -4.47 -6.05 5.90
CA VAL A 35 -4.08 -6.13 7.30
C VAL A 35 -4.65 -4.96 8.07
N LEU A 36 -5.46 -5.25 9.08
CA LEU A 36 -6.06 -4.28 9.96
C LEU A 36 -5.41 -4.34 11.35
N GLY A 37 -5.35 -3.20 12.02
CA GLY A 37 -4.86 -3.08 13.39
C GLY A 37 -5.86 -2.29 14.23
N HIS A 38 -5.57 -1.02 14.50
CA HIS A 38 -6.46 -0.14 15.26
C HIS A 38 -7.85 -0.04 14.62
N ALA A 39 -8.91 -0.17 15.41
CA ALA A 39 -10.32 -0.08 15.00
C ALA A 39 -10.70 -1.07 13.86
N ALA A 40 -10.12 -2.28 13.88
CA ALA A 40 -10.39 -3.31 12.87
C ALA A 40 -11.88 -3.62 12.72
N GLU A 41 -12.64 -3.64 13.82
CA GLU A 41 -14.10 -3.86 13.86
C GLU A 41 -14.91 -2.80 13.12
N ARG A 42 -14.38 -1.57 12.99
CA ARG A 42 -15.01 -0.47 12.23
C ARG A 42 -14.63 -0.49 10.76
N ILE A 43 -13.41 -0.93 10.46
CA ILE A 43 -12.86 -0.92 9.10
C ILE A 43 -13.28 -2.17 8.31
N ALA A 44 -13.28 -3.34 8.92
CA ALA A 44 -13.60 -4.60 8.25
C ALA A 44 -14.96 -4.58 7.51
N PRO A 45 -16.05 -4.02 8.06
CA PRO A 45 -17.33 -3.93 7.36
C PRO A 45 -17.29 -3.12 6.05
N LEU A 46 -16.34 -2.18 5.92
CA LEU A 46 -16.17 -1.37 4.71
C LEU A 46 -15.64 -2.18 3.51
N LEU A 47 -15.15 -3.40 3.76
CA LEU A 47 -14.50 -4.29 2.78
C LEU A 47 -15.26 -5.60 2.54
N GLN A 48 -16.36 -5.87 3.26
CA GLN A 48 -17.00 -7.19 3.37
C GLN A 48 -17.48 -7.80 2.04
N ASP A 49 -17.76 -6.99 1.02
CA ASP A 49 -18.23 -7.42 -0.30
C ASP A 49 -17.12 -7.45 -1.38
N LEU A 50 -15.87 -7.17 -0.97
CA LEU A 50 -14.72 -7.28 -1.85
C LEU A 50 -14.06 -8.66 -1.72
N PRO A 51 -13.48 -9.20 -2.79
CA PRO A 51 -12.75 -10.47 -2.77
C PRO A 51 -11.37 -10.31 -2.11
N VAL A 52 -11.36 -9.91 -0.84
CA VAL A 52 -10.16 -9.67 -0.04
C VAL A 52 -10.14 -10.56 1.19
N ARG A 53 -8.95 -10.98 1.59
CA ARG A 53 -8.74 -11.66 2.88
C ARG A 53 -8.37 -10.63 3.93
N ILE A 54 -9.20 -10.49 4.96
CA ILE A 54 -8.91 -9.60 6.09
C ILE A 54 -8.15 -10.37 7.16
N VAL A 55 -7.05 -9.79 7.65
CA VAL A 55 -6.24 -10.29 8.76
C VAL A 55 -6.08 -9.20 9.79
N VAL A 56 -6.26 -9.52 11.07
CA VAL A 56 -6.05 -8.57 12.15
C VAL A 56 -4.67 -8.79 12.75
N ASN A 57 -3.85 -7.73 12.74
CA ASN A 57 -2.57 -7.73 13.42
C ASN A 57 -2.77 -7.26 14.87
N ALA A 58 -2.61 -8.16 15.84
CA ALA A 58 -2.71 -7.83 17.26
C ALA A 58 -1.55 -6.92 17.73
N ASP A 59 -0.39 -7.06 17.08
CA ASP A 59 0.83 -6.33 17.43
C ASP A 59 1.02 -5.05 16.59
N TYR A 60 -0.09 -4.43 16.15
CA TYR A 60 -0.04 -3.24 15.29
C TYR A 60 0.68 -2.04 15.93
N GLN A 61 0.75 -2.01 17.26
CA GLN A 61 1.46 -0.98 18.01
C GLN A 61 2.99 -1.05 17.86
N ASP A 62 3.51 -2.22 17.44
CA ASP A 62 4.94 -2.41 17.13
C ASP A 62 5.35 -1.74 15.81
N GLY A 63 4.44 -1.02 15.19
CA GLY A 63 4.66 -0.23 13.99
C GLY A 63 4.28 -0.94 12.69
N GLN A 64 4.43 -0.21 11.59
CA GLN A 64 4.00 -0.63 10.26
C GLN A 64 4.61 -1.98 9.81
N GLN A 65 5.85 -2.26 10.18
CA GLN A 65 6.55 -3.48 9.74
C GLN A 65 5.95 -4.76 10.36
N SER A 66 5.35 -4.68 11.54
CA SER A 66 4.60 -5.81 12.12
C SER A 66 3.41 -6.18 11.24
N SER A 67 2.71 -5.19 10.68
CA SER A 67 1.59 -5.39 9.76
C SER A 67 2.04 -5.94 8.40
N VAL A 68 3.17 -5.48 7.86
CA VAL A 68 3.74 -6.04 6.63
C VAL A 68 4.07 -7.52 6.84
N SER A 69 4.73 -7.87 7.94
CA SER A 69 5.06 -9.25 8.28
C SER A 69 3.81 -10.12 8.49
N CYS A 70 2.77 -9.57 9.11
CA CYS A 70 1.48 -10.24 9.28
C CYS A 70 0.83 -10.58 7.92
N GLY A 71 0.83 -9.63 6.99
CA GLY A 71 0.32 -9.80 5.63
C GLY A 71 1.10 -10.86 4.83
N LEU A 72 2.43 -10.78 4.85
CA LEU A 72 3.30 -11.75 4.18
C LEU A 72 3.10 -13.18 4.70
N ARG A 73 2.90 -13.37 6.03
CA ARG A 73 2.60 -14.69 6.60
C ARG A 73 1.23 -15.22 6.18
N ALA A 74 0.29 -14.32 5.93
CA ALA A 74 -1.07 -14.71 5.52
C ALA A 74 -1.15 -15.16 4.04
N LEU A 75 -0.20 -14.77 3.20
CA LEU A 75 -0.08 -15.21 1.81
C LEU A 75 0.69 -16.54 1.76
N THR A 76 0.00 -17.65 1.62
CA THR A 76 0.57 -19.01 1.66
C THR A 76 0.70 -19.65 0.29
N ASP A 77 -0.02 -19.16 -0.70
CA ASP A 77 0.02 -19.70 -2.06
C ASP A 77 1.35 -19.33 -2.74
N PRO A 78 1.82 -20.15 -3.70
CA PRO A 78 2.93 -19.78 -4.56
C PRO A 78 2.58 -18.53 -5.36
N LEU A 79 3.45 -17.52 -5.31
CA LEU A 79 3.28 -16.24 -5.99
C LEU A 79 4.59 -15.90 -6.70
N ASP A 80 4.49 -15.12 -7.79
CA ASP A 80 5.65 -14.63 -8.53
C ASP A 80 6.24 -13.37 -7.87
N ALA A 81 5.38 -12.56 -7.24
CA ALA A 81 5.77 -11.33 -6.58
C ALA A 81 4.83 -10.96 -5.43
N TYR A 82 5.30 -10.13 -4.52
CA TYR A 82 4.50 -9.48 -3.47
C TYR A 82 4.43 -7.97 -3.71
N VAL A 83 3.25 -7.41 -3.52
CA VAL A 83 3.03 -5.95 -3.56
C VAL A 83 2.67 -5.49 -2.16
N VAL A 84 3.50 -4.64 -1.56
CA VAL A 84 3.19 -4.00 -0.28
C VAL A 84 2.70 -2.59 -0.54
N CYS A 85 1.42 -2.36 -0.25
CA CYS A 85 0.74 -1.09 -0.47
C CYS A 85 0.23 -0.49 0.84
N LEU A 86 0.38 0.82 0.98
CA LEU A 86 -0.28 1.59 2.03
C LEU A 86 -1.70 1.93 1.58
N SER A 87 -2.63 2.02 2.54
CA SER A 87 -4.05 2.26 2.26
C SER A 87 -4.45 3.74 2.26
N ASP A 88 -3.51 4.65 2.38
CA ASP A 88 -3.68 6.09 2.53
C ASP A 88 -3.23 6.92 1.31
N LEU A 89 -3.18 6.30 0.14
CA LEU A 89 -2.77 6.91 -1.13
C LEU A 89 -3.99 7.33 -1.98
N PRO A 90 -4.55 8.52 -1.78
CA PRO A 90 -5.81 8.96 -2.39
C PRO A 90 -5.74 9.15 -3.91
N LEU A 91 -4.55 9.43 -4.44
CA LEU A 91 -4.31 9.73 -5.86
C LEU A 91 -3.84 8.52 -6.67
N MET A 92 -3.65 7.36 -6.03
CA MET A 92 -3.25 6.15 -6.72
C MET A 92 -4.38 5.62 -7.62
N THR A 93 -4.04 5.28 -8.87
CA THR A 93 -4.97 4.72 -9.87
C THR A 93 -4.51 3.34 -10.34
N ASN A 94 -5.42 2.58 -10.97
CA ASN A 94 -5.07 1.30 -11.57
C ASN A 94 -4.09 1.45 -12.75
N ALA A 95 -4.15 2.57 -13.48
CA ALA A 95 -3.19 2.85 -14.56
C ALA A 95 -1.76 3.01 -14.01
N HIS A 96 -1.62 3.74 -12.90
CA HIS A 96 -0.34 3.87 -12.21
C HIS A 96 0.22 2.51 -11.76
N LEU A 97 -0.62 1.64 -11.21
CA LEU A 97 -0.23 0.30 -10.77
C LEU A 97 0.19 -0.58 -11.94
N ARG A 98 -0.56 -0.56 -13.06
CA ARG A 98 -0.21 -1.33 -14.26
C ARG A 98 1.16 -0.92 -14.82
N ASP A 99 1.43 0.39 -14.90
CA ASP A 99 2.74 0.88 -15.33
C ASP A 99 3.87 0.36 -14.42
N LEU A 100 3.65 0.34 -13.11
CA LEU A 100 4.60 -0.18 -12.14
C LEU A 100 4.82 -1.70 -12.32
N PHE A 101 3.74 -2.47 -12.51
CA PHE A 101 3.82 -3.93 -12.69
C PHE A 101 4.46 -4.30 -14.02
N ASP A 102 4.08 -3.62 -15.11
CA ASP A 102 4.72 -3.77 -16.41
C ASP A 102 6.23 -3.50 -16.34
N ALA A 103 6.62 -2.49 -15.56
CA ALA A 103 8.02 -2.18 -15.35
C ALA A 103 8.75 -3.26 -14.55
N PHE A 104 8.09 -3.91 -13.60
CA PHE A 104 8.65 -5.03 -12.84
C PHE A 104 8.85 -6.28 -13.73
N GLU A 105 7.82 -6.65 -14.49
CA GLU A 105 7.82 -7.83 -15.37
C GLU A 105 8.85 -7.74 -16.50
N LYS A 106 9.13 -6.53 -16.99
CA LYS A 106 10.13 -6.31 -18.07
C LYS A 106 11.55 -6.64 -17.67
N ASP A 107 11.85 -6.74 -16.37
CA ASP A 107 13.19 -7.04 -15.89
C ASP A 107 13.14 -8.15 -14.80
N PRO A 108 13.23 -9.42 -15.22
CA PRO A 108 13.13 -10.56 -14.30
C PRO A 108 14.23 -10.64 -13.22
N GLN A 109 15.27 -9.82 -13.34
CA GLN A 109 16.34 -9.74 -12.33
C GLN A 109 16.05 -8.70 -11.24
N THR A 110 14.95 -7.95 -11.36
CA THR A 110 14.55 -6.97 -10.37
C THR A 110 14.07 -7.65 -9.10
N ALA A 111 14.85 -7.59 -8.04
CA ALA A 111 14.45 -8.14 -6.74
C ALA A 111 13.41 -7.25 -6.03
N ILE A 112 13.56 -5.91 -6.13
CA ILE A 112 12.62 -4.93 -5.58
C ILE A 112 12.44 -3.79 -6.59
N LEU A 113 11.18 -3.44 -6.89
CA LEU A 113 10.84 -2.23 -7.64
C LEU A 113 10.14 -1.24 -6.74
N MET A 114 10.68 -0.02 -6.67
CA MET A 114 10.18 1.08 -5.84
C MET A 114 9.89 2.30 -6.72
N PRO A 115 8.64 2.79 -6.78
CA PRO A 115 8.34 4.04 -7.49
C PRO A 115 9.00 5.22 -6.79
N VAL A 116 9.46 6.19 -7.58
CA VAL A 116 10.10 7.43 -7.09
C VAL A 116 9.54 8.62 -7.85
N HIS A 117 8.96 9.59 -7.14
CA HIS A 117 8.49 10.85 -7.69
C HIS A 117 9.31 12.00 -7.08
N GLU A 118 9.96 12.80 -7.94
CA GLU A 118 10.78 13.94 -7.50
C GLU A 118 11.80 13.62 -6.39
N GLY A 119 12.40 12.42 -6.47
CA GLY A 119 13.37 11.92 -5.49
C GLY A 119 12.77 11.30 -4.22
N GLN A 120 11.46 11.39 -4.01
CA GLN A 120 10.75 10.78 -2.90
C GLN A 120 10.41 9.32 -3.20
N ARG A 121 10.65 8.43 -2.21
CA ARG A 121 10.26 7.01 -2.26
C ARG A 121 8.75 6.89 -2.13
N GLY A 122 8.12 6.16 -3.05
CA GLY A 122 6.68 5.94 -3.07
C GLY A 122 6.24 4.53 -2.67
N ASN A 123 4.94 4.34 -2.62
CA ASN A 123 4.23 3.07 -2.42
C ASN A 123 3.17 2.92 -3.53
N PRO A 124 2.85 1.66 -3.93
CA PRO A 124 3.34 0.40 -3.39
C PRO A 124 4.77 0.05 -3.82
N VAL A 125 5.39 -0.86 -3.07
CA VAL A 125 6.68 -1.48 -3.42
C VAL A 125 6.42 -2.90 -3.89
N VAL A 126 7.04 -3.30 -5.01
CA VAL A 126 6.95 -4.66 -5.56
C VAL A 126 8.21 -5.43 -5.18
N PHE A 127 8.05 -6.66 -4.70
CA PHE A 127 9.11 -7.56 -4.27
C PHE A 127 9.03 -8.87 -5.04
N ASP A 128 10.15 -9.40 -5.50
CA ASP A 128 10.24 -10.79 -5.95
C ASP A 128 9.82 -11.75 -4.84
N ALA A 129 9.07 -12.78 -5.18
CA ALA A 129 8.53 -13.73 -4.20
C ALA A 129 9.62 -14.46 -3.41
N GLY A 130 10.80 -14.69 -4.00
CA GLY A 130 11.93 -15.31 -3.33
C GLY A 130 12.49 -14.54 -2.14
N LEU A 131 12.14 -13.24 -2.01
CA LEU A 131 12.56 -12.44 -0.88
C LEU A 131 11.73 -12.65 0.40
N ARG A 132 10.58 -13.33 0.32
CA ARG A 132 9.62 -13.45 1.44
C ARG A 132 10.27 -13.84 2.75
N ASP A 133 11.02 -14.92 2.76
CA ASP A 133 11.61 -15.45 3.99
C ASP A 133 12.71 -14.53 4.54
N ALA A 134 13.49 -13.90 3.66
CA ALA A 134 14.48 -12.91 4.05
C ALA A 134 13.82 -11.67 4.69
N LEU A 135 12.72 -11.19 4.12
CA LEU A 135 11.95 -10.06 4.66
C LEU A 135 11.36 -10.40 6.04
N LEU A 136 10.82 -11.61 6.20
CA LEU A 136 10.26 -12.08 7.47
C LEU A 136 11.32 -12.33 8.55
N ALA A 137 12.53 -12.73 8.18
CA ALA A 137 13.63 -12.99 9.09
C ALA A 137 14.40 -11.72 9.51
N THR A 138 14.25 -10.62 8.77
CA THR A 138 14.99 -9.38 9.03
C THR A 138 14.39 -8.61 10.21
N PRO A 139 15.13 -8.33 11.28
CA PRO A 139 14.69 -7.41 12.33
C PRO A 139 14.37 -6.02 11.74
N GLY A 140 13.16 -5.50 11.98
CA GLY A 140 12.67 -4.27 11.34
C GLY A 140 12.03 -4.49 9.97
N GLY A 141 11.93 -5.74 9.51
CA GLY A 141 11.13 -6.14 8.35
C GLY A 141 11.62 -5.63 7.00
N ALA A 142 10.69 -5.48 6.06
CA ALA A 142 10.98 -5.11 4.69
C ALA A 142 11.77 -3.79 4.55
N ARG A 143 11.46 -2.79 5.37
CA ARG A 143 12.16 -1.49 5.33
C ARG A 143 13.64 -1.64 5.68
N ALA A 144 13.94 -2.35 6.77
CA ALA A 144 15.33 -2.58 7.19
C ALA A 144 16.10 -3.39 6.15
N TRP A 145 15.43 -4.37 5.53
CA TRP A 145 16.04 -5.15 4.44
C TRP A 145 16.39 -4.28 3.25
N ILE A 146 15.46 -3.43 2.77
CA ILE A 146 15.67 -2.47 1.68
C ILE A 146 16.88 -1.55 1.97
N ASP A 147 16.93 -0.99 3.18
CA ASP A 147 17.97 -0.04 3.57
C ASP A 147 19.35 -0.73 3.67
N ALA A 148 19.39 -2.02 4.02
CA ALA A 148 20.62 -2.83 4.06
C ALA A 148 21.07 -3.32 2.66
N HIS A 149 20.16 -3.36 1.66
CA HIS A 149 20.43 -3.91 0.33
C HIS A 149 20.09 -2.92 -0.79
N PRO A 150 20.68 -1.72 -0.82
CA PRO A 150 20.33 -0.68 -1.80
C PRO A 150 20.57 -1.11 -3.25
N GLY A 151 21.52 -2.04 -3.49
CA GLY A 151 21.80 -2.60 -4.82
C GLY A 151 20.73 -3.56 -5.33
N ALA A 152 19.85 -4.08 -4.48
CA ALA A 152 18.72 -4.93 -4.85
C ALA A 152 17.47 -4.12 -5.24
N VAL A 153 17.49 -2.79 -5.05
CA VAL A 153 16.34 -1.92 -5.27
C VAL A 153 16.48 -1.16 -6.59
N ARG A 154 15.64 -1.49 -7.54
CA ARG A 154 15.44 -0.70 -8.75
C ARG A 154 14.45 0.42 -8.46
N ARG A 155 14.91 1.67 -8.61
CA ARG A 155 14.06 2.87 -8.50
C ARG A 155 13.39 3.13 -9.83
N HIS A 156 12.04 3.20 -9.83
CA HIS A 156 11.24 3.48 -11.01
C HIS A 156 10.75 4.93 -10.97
N PRO A 157 11.31 5.83 -11.79
CA PRO A 157 10.85 7.21 -11.84
C PRO A 157 9.42 7.28 -12.38
N VAL A 158 8.54 8.00 -11.66
CA VAL A 158 7.15 8.23 -12.06
C VAL A 158 6.88 9.72 -12.19
N ALA A 159 6.06 10.10 -13.17
CA ALA A 159 5.76 11.49 -13.47
C ALA A 159 4.64 12.10 -12.59
N HIS A 160 3.96 11.27 -11.78
CA HIS A 160 2.79 11.67 -11.00
C HIS A 160 2.99 11.41 -9.51
N PRO A 161 2.38 12.22 -8.62
CA PRO A 161 2.53 12.09 -7.17
C PRO A 161 1.66 10.97 -6.55
N GLY A 162 0.93 10.18 -7.35
CA GLY A 162 -0.03 9.19 -6.86
C GLY A 162 0.55 8.13 -5.93
N PHE A 163 1.86 7.91 -5.98
CA PHE A 163 2.57 6.95 -5.13
C PHE A 163 3.27 7.58 -3.92
N THR A 164 3.30 8.92 -3.84
CA THR A 164 4.00 9.66 -2.78
C THR A 164 3.10 10.60 -1.98
N THR A 165 1.85 10.78 -2.42
CA THR A 165 0.88 11.61 -1.69
C THR A 165 0.09 10.71 -0.75
N ASP A 166 0.34 10.83 0.53
CA ASP A 166 -0.43 10.19 1.61
C ASP A 166 -1.43 11.17 2.24
N LEU A 167 -2.39 10.63 2.96
CA LEU A 167 -3.44 11.39 3.63
C LEU A 167 -3.36 11.12 5.14
N ASP A 168 -2.48 11.85 5.84
CA ASP A 168 -2.23 11.65 7.27
C ASP A 168 -2.88 12.71 8.15
N THR A 169 -2.98 13.94 7.65
CA THR A 169 -3.39 15.11 8.43
C THR A 169 -4.54 15.89 7.76
N LEU A 170 -5.17 16.79 8.50
CA LEU A 170 -6.15 17.74 7.94
C LEU A 170 -5.49 18.72 6.95
N GLU A 171 -4.20 18.96 7.07
CA GLU A 171 -3.42 19.77 6.14
C GLU A 171 -3.27 19.06 4.79
N ASP A 172 -3.06 17.72 4.80
CA ASP A 172 -3.05 16.91 3.58
C ASP A 172 -4.41 16.93 2.90
N VAL A 173 -5.51 16.84 3.68
CA VAL A 173 -6.87 17.01 3.16
C VAL A 173 -7.03 18.36 2.48
N ALA A 174 -6.53 19.45 3.11
CA ALA A 174 -6.61 20.78 2.54
C ALA A 174 -5.74 20.94 1.29
N ALA A 175 -4.57 20.30 1.26
CA ALA A 175 -3.68 20.28 0.10
C ALA A 175 -4.32 19.52 -1.07
N LEU A 176 -4.87 18.33 -0.79
CA LEU A 176 -5.54 17.52 -1.80
C LEU A 176 -6.73 18.25 -2.44
N LYS A 177 -7.53 18.98 -1.65
CA LYS A 177 -8.67 19.78 -2.13
C LYS A 177 -8.29 20.93 -3.07
N ARG A 178 -7.02 21.34 -3.13
CA ARG A 178 -6.54 22.41 -4.02
C ARG A 178 -6.13 21.90 -5.41
N LEU A 179 -6.06 20.59 -5.60
CA LEU A 179 -5.73 20.02 -6.91
C LEU A 179 -6.88 20.25 -7.90
N PRO A 180 -6.60 20.45 -9.19
CA PRO A 180 -7.62 20.72 -10.21
C PRO A 180 -8.74 19.69 -10.28
N ASP A 181 -8.39 18.40 -10.15
CA ASP A 181 -9.30 17.25 -10.19
C ASP A 181 -9.44 16.59 -8.81
N ALA A 182 -9.45 17.42 -7.75
CA ALA A 182 -9.53 16.93 -6.38
C ALA A 182 -10.83 16.14 -6.14
N PRO A 183 -10.76 14.95 -5.53
CA PRO A 183 -11.96 14.23 -5.12
C PRO A 183 -12.69 15.01 -4.01
N ARG A 184 -14.02 14.86 -3.96
CA ARG A 184 -14.79 15.37 -2.82
C ARG A 184 -14.43 14.58 -1.56
N ILE A 185 -13.88 15.25 -0.54
CA ILE A 185 -13.44 14.60 0.69
C ILE A 185 -14.46 14.88 1.80
N GLU A 186 -14.98 13.80 2.38
CA GLU A 186 -15.89 13.81 3.53
C GLU A 186 -15.18 13.12 4.71
N LEU A 187 -15.20 13.78 5.87
CA LEU A 187 -14.68 13.22 7.12
C LEU A 187 -15.78 12.37 7.79
N PRO A 188 -15.43 11.29 8.50
CA PRO A 188 -16.37 10.45 9.21
C PRO A 188 -17.04 11.14 10.40
#